data_baa89eefc349236713e44fdce6889123
#
_entry.id   baa89eefc349236713e44fdce6889123
#
_cell.length_a   1.000
_cell.length_b   1.000
_cell.length_c   1.000
_cell.angle_alpha   90.00
_cell.angle_beta   90.00
_cell.angle_gamma   90.00
#
_symmetry.space_group_name_H-M   'P 1'
#
loop_
_entity.id
_entity.type
_entity.pdbx_description
1 polymer ?
#
loop_
_entity_poly.entity_id
_entity_poly.type
_entity_poly.pdbx_seq_one_letter_code
_entity_poly.pdbx_strand_id
1 'polypeptide(L)'
;VCQAEERRDEKDHQEAAMEYTRLGTTDITIPRLCLGGMSFGRVLPDSHQWVIGPEETRAVIARALELGVTFIDTANAYARGTSEEFIGAALRGLGVKREEVILASKVYFNEGGLSRQAIAREIEGSLERLGTDYLDLYIIHRFDYDTPVEETMEALDSLVRAGKVRALGASAMYGYQLHTMQVIADANGWTRLASMQNHYNLLYREDERELIPVCEQFGMSLTPYSPLASGHLTRPTWDGESVRSTTDGVMRHKYDAGREADMPIVQRVAELARRRGVPMADIALAWHWAKGVSAPIVGCSRPSRVDDAVRALSLELSPQEQAFLEEPYTPHELVGLIPRPR
;
A
#
# COMPACT_ATOMS: atom_id res chain seq x y z
N VAL A 1 -8.28 -6.15 -56.29
CA VAL A 1 -8.74 -6.92 -55.11
C VAL A 1 -7.52 -7.31 -54.34
N CYS A 2 -6.86 -6.39 -53.64
CA CYS A 2 -5.72 -6.62 -52.72
C CYS A 2 -5.33 -5.29 -52.04
N GLN A 3 -6.22 -4.68 -51.30
CA GLN A 3 -5.94 -3.48 -50.46
C GLN A 3 -6.97 -3.30 -49.32
N ALA A 4 -7.59 -4.35 -48.83
CA ALA A 4 -8.67 -4.25 -47.84
C ALA A 4 -8.44 -5.08 -46.55
N GLU A 5 -7.24 -5.64 -46.30
CA GLU A 5 -6.97 -6.51 -45.13
C GLU A 5 -5.90 -5.98 -44.14
N GLU A 6 -5.32 -4.80 -44.38
CA GLU A 6 -4.27 -4.26 -43.48
C GLU A 6 -4.74 -3.21 -42.46
N ARG A 7 -6.04 -3.07 -42.21
CA ARG A 7 -6.57 -2.10 -41.22
C ARG A 7 -7.46 -2.74 -40.14
N ARG A 8 -6.99 -3.75 -39.45
CA ARG A 8 -7.74 -4.36 -38.34
C ARG A 8 -6.91 -4.71 -37.11
N ASP A 9 -5.81 -4.04 -36.83
CA ASP A 9 -5.03 -4.26 -35.58
C ASP A 9 -4.55 -2.99 -34.90
N GLU A 10 -5.05 -1.82 -35.20
CA GLU A 10 -4.98 -0.67 -34.29
C GLU A 10 -6.21 -0.71 -33.36
N LYS A 11 -6.24 -1.70 -32.45
CA LYS A 11 -7.06 -1.57 -31.25
C LYS A 11 -6.48 -0.43 -30.44
N ASP A 12 -7.22 0.68 -30.38
CA ASP A 12 -7.05 1.75 -29.43
C ASP A 12 -6.69 1.19 -28.04
N HIS A 13 -5.40 1.12 -27.72
CA HIS A 13 -4.94 1.14 -26.34
C HIS A 13 -5.13 2.59 -25.89
N GLN A 14 -6.36 2.94 -25.57
CA GLN A 14 -6.64 4.14 -24.80
C GLN A 14 -5.87 3.95 -23.50
N GLU A 15 -4.70 4.60 -23.36
CA GLU A 15 -3.94 4.60 -22.10
C GLU A 15 -4.92 5.01 -21.01
N ALA A 16 -5.13 4.13 -20.02
CA ALA A 16 -6.00 4.41 -18.92
C ALA A 16 -5.47 5.67 -18.22
N ALA A 17 -6.21 6.76 -18.31
CA ALA A 17 -5.83 8.00 -17.67
C ALA A 17 -5.82 7.78 -16.16
N MET A 18 -4.74 8.19 -15.48
CA MET A 18 -4.65 8.09 -14.03
C MET A 18 -5.79 8.88 -13.38
N GLU A 19 -6.55 8.20 -12.54
CA GLU A 19 -7.57 8.82 -11.70
C GLU A 19 -6.98 9.28 -10.38
N TYR A 20 -7.57 10.33 -9.81
CA TYR A 20 -7.12 10.92 -8.55
C TYR A 20 -8.27 11.00 -7.54
N THR A 21 -7.91 10.97 -6.24
CA THR A 21 -8.84 11.13 -5.13
C THR A 21 -8.19 11.95 -4.02
N ARG A 22 -8.97 12.37 -3.04
CA ARG A 22 -8.43 13.03 -1.84
C ARG A 22 -7.86 12.02 -0.86
N LEU A 23 -6.81 12.41 -0.15
CA LEU A 23 -6.28 11.68 1.00
C LEU A 23 -7.12 12.03 2.25
N GLY A 24 -8.10 11.20 2.56
CA GLY A 24 -9.04 11.46 3.66
C GLY A 24 -9.73 12.81 3.52
N THR A 25 -9.71 13.56 4.62
CA THR A 25 -10.31 14.91 4.69
C THR A 25 -9.31 16.04 4.42
N THR A 26 -8.06 15.70 4.01
CA THR A 26 -6.99 16.69 3.73
C THR A 26 -7.20 17.36 2.36
N ASP A 27 -6.38 18.34 2.05
CA ASP A 27 -6.27 18.98 0.71
C ASP A 27 -5.35 18.20 -0.25
N ILE A 28 -4.70 17.13 0.20
CA ILE A 28 -3.75 16.35 -0.59
C ILE A 28 -4.53 15.48 -1.58
N THR A 29 -4.21 15.63 -2.85
CA THR A 29 -4.72 14.78 -3.93
C THR A 29 -3.73 13.67 -4.22
N ILE A 30 -4.18 12.41 -4.24
CA ILE A 30 -3.38 11.23 -4.52
C ILE A 30 -3.92 10.47 -5.75
N PRO A 31 -3.06 9.82 -6.56
CA PRO A 31 -3.53 8.91 -7.59
C PRO A 31 -4.21 7.69 -6.95
N ARG A 32 -5.10 7.04 -7.71
CA ARG A 32 -5.86 5.85 -7.27
C ARG A 32 -4.98 4.60 -7.12
N LEU A 33 -3.67 4.73 -7.27
CA LEU A 33 -2.68 3.69 -7.11
C LEU A 33 -1.46 4.23 -6.37
N CYS A 34 -0.91 3.44 -5.42
CA CYS A 34 0.30 3.77 -4.70
C CYS A 34 1.43 2.78 -5.03
N LEU A 35 2.62 3.28 -5.33
CA LEU A 35 3.82 2.47 -5.52
C LEU A 35 4.44 2.10 -4.18
N GLY A 36 4.51 0.79 -3.87
CA GLY A 36 5.08 0.28 -2.63
C GLY A 36 6.61 0.08 -2.70
N GLY A 37 7.34 0.76 -1.83
CA GLY A 37 8.80 0.72 -1.74
C GLY A 37 9.39 -0.44 -0.92
N MET A 38 8.58 -1.35 -0.36
CA MET A 38 9.11 -2.49 0.42
C MET A 38 10.00 -3.43 -0.43
N SER A 39 9.83 -3.43 -1.75
CA SER A 39 10.68 -4.17 -2.69
C SER A 39 11.99 -3.46 -3.06
N PHE A 40 12.21 -2.25 -2.59
CA PHE A 40 13.42 -1.47 -2.89
C PHE A 40 14.42 -1.55 -1.74
N GLY A 41 15.69 -1.64 -2.05
CA GLY A 41 16.74 -1.61 -1.04
C GLY A 41 17.85 -2.63 -1.29
N ARG A 42 18.79 -2.66 -0.35
CA ARG A 42 19.92 -3.61 -0.39
C ARG A 42 19.48 -4.96 0.15
N VAL A 43 19.87 -6.04 -0.51
CA VAL A 43 19.75 -7.39 0.03
C VAL A 43 20.68 -7.52 1.23
N LEU A 44 20.10 -7.83 2.39
CA LEU A 44 20.81 -8.05 3.65
C LEU A 44 20.55 -9.48 4.12
N PRO A 45 21.49 -10.12 4.87
CA PRO A 45 21.35 -11.53 5.27
C PRO A 45 20.07 -11.85 6.04
N ASP A 46 19.59 -10.91 6.84
CA ASP A 46 18.42 -11.01 7.71
C ASP A 46 17.21 -10.18 7.21
N SER A 47 17.21 -9.80 5.95
CA SER A 47 16.19 -9.00 5.29
C SER A 47 15.57 -9.75 4.12
N HIS A 48 14.62 -9.10 3.46
CA HIS A 48 13.96 -9.66 2.29
C HIS A 48 14.93 -9.89 1.13
N GLN A 49 15.09 -11.13 0.70
CA GLN A 49 15.99 -11.53 -0.38
C GLN A 49 15.45 -11.14 -1.78
N TRP A 50 14.21 -10.70 -1.86
CA TRP A 50 13.50 -10.34 -3.09
C TRP A 50 13.48 -8.84 -3.39
N VAL A 51 14.22 -8.04 -2.62
CA VAL A 51 14.38 -6.60 -2.90
C VAL A 51 15.23 -6.38 -4.14
N ILE A 52 14.99 -5.26 -4.82
CA ILE A 52 15.70 -4.85 -6.04
C ILE A 52 16.67 -3.70 -5.76
N GLY A 53 17.73 -3.63 -6.56
CA GLY A 53 18.81 -2.65 -6.45
C GLY A 53 18.43 -1.24 -6.90
N PRO A 54 19.38 -0.29 -6.84
CA PRO A 54 19.12 1.12 -7.11
C PRO A 54 18.73 1.38 -8.59
N GLU A 55 19.32 0.66 -9.54
CA GLU A 55 19.04 0.87 -10.97
C GLU A 55 17.63 0.39 -11.33
N GLU A 56 17.25 -0.80 -10.86
CA GLU A 56 15.90 -1.32 -11.05
C GLU A 56 14.86 -0.44 -10.32
N THR A 57 15.17 0.04 -9.10
CA THR A 57 14.34 0.97 -8.37
C THR A 57 14.09 2.24 -9.17
N ARG A 58 15.17 2.83 -9.73
CA ARG A 58 15.06 4.03 -10.57
C ARG A 58 14.19 3.79 -11.81
N ALA A 59 14.37 2.64 -12.48
CA ALA A 59 13.58 2.29 -13.66
C ALA A 59 12.09 2.12 -13.33
N VAL A 60 11.75 1.50 -12.19
CA VAL A 60 10.38 1.35 -11.72
C VAL A 60 9.75 2.70 -11.38
N ILE A 61 10.46 3.57 -10.65
CA ILE A 61 9.99 4.91 -10.29
C ILE A 61 9.79 5.77 -11.54
N ALA A 62 10.75 5.76 -12.49
CA ALA A 62 10.61 6.48 -13.75
C ALA A 62 9.32 6.08 -14.47
N ARG A 63 9.08 4.77 -14.63
CA ARG A 63 7.85 4.27 -15.28
C ARG A 63 6.59 4.64 -14.51
N ALA A 64 6.61 4.59 -13.18
CA ALA A 64 5.49 5.00 -12.35
C ALA A 64 5.11 6.47 -12.59
N LEU A 65 6.10 7.36 -12.61
CA LEU A 65 5.90 8.79 -12.85
C LEU A 65 5.37 9.08 -14.27
N GLU A 66 5.91 8.40 -15.29
CA GLU A 66 5.40 8.49 -16.68
C GLU A 66 3.90 8.15 -16.78
N LEU A 67 3.44 7.19 -15.97
CA LEU A 67 2.04 6.75 -15.92
C LEU A 67 1.18 7.52 -14.91
N GLY A 68 1.71 8.56 -14.25
CA GLY A 68 0.98 9.38 -13.28
C GLY A 68 0.87 8.76 -11.89
N VAL A 69 1.57 7.65 -11.60
CA VAL A 69 1.66 7.06 -10.26
C VAL A 69 2.68 7.85 -9.44
N THR A 70 2.26 8.98 -8.88
CA THR A 70 3.10 9.91 -8.12
C THR A 70 3.09 9.65 -6.62
N PHE A 71 2.25 8.77 -6.12
CA PHE A 71 2.19 8.39 -4.71
C PHE A 71 3.12 7.20 -4.43
N ILE A 72 4.15 7.41 -3.60
CA ILE A 72 5.19 6.43 -3.26
C ILE A 72 5.18 6.21 -1.75
N ASP A 73 5.03 4.96 -1.33
CA ASP A 73 5.03 4.52 0.07
C ASP A 73 6.32 3.78 0.42
N THR A 74 6.97 4.17 1.51
CA THR A 74 8.14 3.48 2.07
C THR A 74 8.05 3.40 3.60
N ALA A 75 9.15 3.07 4.29
CA ALA A 75 9.27 3.07 5.75
C ALA A 75 10.74 3.16 6.17
N ASN A 76 11.00 3.72 7.36
CA ASN A 76 12.33 3.75 7.96
C ASN A 76 12.95 2.36 8.14
N ALA A 77 12.10 1.34 8.35
CA ALA A 77 12.52 -0.04 8.57
C ALA A 77 12.79 -0.85 7.28
N TYR A 78 12.30 -0.40 6.11
CA TYR A 78 12.43 -1.18 4.88
C TYR A 78 13.88 -1.28 4.44
N ALA A 79 14.38 -2.53 4.38
CA ALA A 79 15.78 -2.84 4.11
C ALA A 79 16.74 -1.95 4.94
N ARG A 80 16.40 -1.71 6.22
CA ARG A 80 17.13 -0.87 7.17
C ARG A 80 17.37 0.56 6.68
N GLY A 81 16.35 1.19 6.08
CA GLY A 81 16.37 2.55 5.57
C GLY A 81 16.85 2.68 4.12
N THR A 82 17.45 1.63 3.53
CA THR A 82 17.96 1.72 2.16
C THR A 82 16.85 1.84 1.11
N SER A 83 15.60 1.50 1.44
CA SER A 83 14.45 1.80 0.59
C SER A 83 14.26 3.31 0.42
N GLU A 84 14.30 4.07 1.52
CA GLU A 84 14.22 5.54 1.48
C GLU A 84 15.42 6.16 0.73
N GLU A 85 16.65 5.64 0.96
CA GLU A 85 17.84 6.09 0.24
C GLU A 85 17.70 5.94 -1.29
N PHE A 86 17.22 4.76 -1.75
CA PHE A 86 17.08 4.47 -3.17
C PHE A 86 15.96 5.29 -3.82
N ILE A 87 14.85 5.50 -3.13
CA ILE A 87 13.76 6.38 -3.60
C ILE A 87 14.27 7.82 -3.73
N GLY A 88 14.91 8.36 -2.69
CA GLY A 88 15.47 9.71 -2.72
C GLY A 88 16.51 9.90 -3.82
N ALA A 89 17.42 8.93 -3.99
CA ALA A 89 18.41 8.95 -5.06
C ALA A 89 17.77 8.88 -6.46
N ALA A 90 16.76 8.03 -6.65
CA ALA A 90 16.05 7.89 -7.91
C ALA A 90 15.32 9.19 -8.30
N LEU A 91 14.58 9.79 -7.38
CA LEU A 91 13.85 11.06 -7.63
C LEU A 91 14.81 12.20 -8.00
N ARG A 92 15.93 12.36 -7.26
CA ARG A 92 16.96 13.35 -7.59
C ARG A 92 17.61 13.07 -8.95
N GLY A 93 17.96 11.80 -9.21
CA GLY A 93 18.58 11.39 -10.48
C GLY A 93 17.68 11.52 -11.71
N LEU A 94 16.36 11.54 -11.51
CA LEU A 94 15.35 11.79 -12.53
C LEU A 94 14.99 13.29 -12.67
N GLY A 95 15.51 14.16 -11.80
CA GLY A 95 15.23 15.59 -11.81
C GLY A 95 13.78 15.93 -11.40
N VAL A 96 13.14 15.07 -10.61
CA VAL A 96 11.75 15.25 -10.16
C VAL A 96 11.69 16.35 -9.10
N LYS A 97 10.78 17.30 -9.28
CA LYS A 97 10.54 18.33 -8.26
C LYS A 97 9.76 17.72 -7.10
N ARG A 98 10.05 18.16 -5.87
CA ARG A 98 9.47 17.61 -4.66
C ARG A 98 7.94 17.67 -4.63
N GLU A 99 7.36 18.73 -5.14
CA GLU A 99 5.92 18.97 -5.23
C GLU A 99 5.21 18.10 -6.28
N GLU A 100 5.94 17.42 -7.16
CA GLU A 100 5.38 16.55 -8.19
C GLU A 100 5.08 15.13 -7.67
N VAL A 101 5.51 14.81 -6.44
CA VAL A 101 5.33 13.49 -5.84
C VAL A 101 4.73 13.59 -4.44
N ILE A 102 3.97 12.55 -4.08
CA ILE A 102 3.45 12.32 -2.74
C ILE A 102 4.31 11.25 -2.08
N LEU A 103 5.08 11.62 -1.06
CA LEU A 103 5.96 10.72 -0.34
C LEU A 103 5.36 10.33 1.02
N ALA A 104 5.18 9.04 1.23
CA ALA A 104 4.81 8.48 2.53
C ALA A 104 5.96 7.67 3.12
N SER A 105 6.20 7.83 4.42
CA SER A 105 7.07 6.95 5.19
C SER A 105 6.45 6.60 6.55
N LYS A 106 7.07 5.67 7.30
CA LYS A 106 6.47 5.09 8.51
C LYS A 106 7.47 5.05 9.65
N VAL A 107 6.93 5.01 10.89
CA VAL A 107 7.68 4.91 12.14
C VAL A 107 7.06 3.85 13.05
N TYR A 108 7.89 3.06 13.71
CA TYR A 108 7.60 2.13 14.81
C TYR A 108 8.75 1.14 15.06
N PHE A 109 9.30 0.49 13.99
CA PHE A 109 10.33 -0.55 14.13
C PHE A 109 11.72 0.05 14.37
N ASN A 110 11.84 0.78 15.47
CA ASN A 110 13.02 1.51 15.92
C ASN A 110 13.10 1.47 17.46
N GLU A 111 14.24 1.79 18.02
CA GLU A 111 14.39 1.95 19.45
C GLU A 111 13.46 3.06 19.98
N GLY A 112 12.70 2.76 21.03
CA GLY A 112 11.75 3.67 21.65
C GLY A 112 10.39 3.76 20.96
N GLY A 113 10.10 2.89 19.97
CA GLY A 113 8.78 2.74 19.35
C GLY A 113 8.18 4.06 18.84
N LEU A 114 7.05 4.46 19.44
CA LEU A 114 6.33 5.69 19.14
C LEU A 114 6.46 6.77 20.21
N SER A 115 7.47 6.67 21.09
CA SER A 115 7.75 7.75 22.02
C SER A 115 8.07 9.07 21.30
N ARG A 116 7.80 10.20 21.94
CA ARG A 116 8.10 11.54 21.39
C ARG A 116 9.54 11.66 20.89
N GLN A 117 10.49 11.13 21.68
CA GLN A 117 11.91 11.18 21.31
C GLN A 117 12.21 10.33 20.06
N ALA A 118 11.62 9.13 19.97
CA ALA A 118 11.79 8.25 18.82
C ALA A 118 11.17 8.87 17.56
N ILE A 119 9.93 9.35 17.62
CA ILE A 119 9.26 10.02 16.49
C ILE A 119 10.10 11.20 15.98
N ALA A 120 10.60 12.05 16.89
CA ALA A 120 11.42 13.21 16.51
C ALA A 120 12.75 12.82 15.85
N ARG A 121 13.39 11.74 16.30
CA ARG A 121 14.64 11.22 15.72
C ARG A 121 14.37 10.57 14.35
N GLU A 122 13.36 9.73 14.27
CA GLU A 122 13.10 8.92 13.08
C GLU A 122 12.62 9.76 11.89
N ILE A 123 11.87 10.83 12.12
CA ILE A 123 11.49 11.75 11.02
C ILE A 123 12.71 12.40 10.40
N GLU A 124 13.68 12.88 11.19
CA GLU A 124 14.91 13.49 10.65
C GLU A 124 15.68 12.49 9.80
N GLY A 125 15.84 11.25 10.28
CA GLY A 125 16.50 10.19 9.52
C GLY A 125 15.78 9.87 8.20
N SER A 126 14.46 9.83 8.20
CA SER A 126 13.66 9.60 6.97
C SER A 126 13.81 10.76 5.98
N LEU A 127 13.74 12.01 6.45
CA LEU A 127 13.95 13.20 5.61
C LEU A 127 15.35 13.23 5.00
N GLU A 128 16.38 12.91 5.80
CA GLU A 128 17.77 12.82 5.33
C GLU A 128 17.93 11.75 4.24
N ARG A 129 17.46 10.51 4.46
CA ARG A 129 17.59 9.41 3.50
C ARG A 129 16.82 9.69 2.20
N LEU A 130 15.63 10.26 2.28
CA LEU A 130 14.84 10.67 1.11
C LEU A 130 15.41 11.92 0.42
N GLY A 131 16.16 12.75 1.15
CA GLY A 131 16.74 14.01 0.65
C GLY A 131 15.64 15.07 0.42
N THR A 132 14.76 15.25 1.39
CA THR A 132 13.63 16.19 1.35
C THR A 132 13.43 16.86 2.71
N ASP A 133 12.75 18.00 2.73
CA ASP A 133 12.47 18.75 3.96
C ASP A 133 11.12 18.39 4.60
N TYR A 134 10.26 17.65 3.88
CA TYR A 134 8.96 17.23 4.39
C TYR A 134 8.48 15.91 3.79
N LEU A 135 7.56 15.23 4.50
CA LEU A 135 6.74 14.12 3.99
C LEU A 135 5.30 14.61 3.77
N ASP A 136 4.66 14.08 2.74
CA ASP A 136 3.23 14.32 2.53
C ASP A 136 2.38 13.50 3.51
N LEU A 137 2.81 12.28 3.83
CA LEU A 137 2.12 11.39 4.75
C LEU A 137 3.11 10.66 5.66
N TYR A 138 2.94 10.77 6.99
CA TYR A 138 3.72 10.02 7.95
C TYR A 138 2.83 9.05 8.72
N ILE A 139 3.21 7.77 8.70
CA ILE A 139 2.33 6.68 9.09
C ILE A 139 2.85 5.99 10.35
N ILE A 140 2.01 5.78 11.34
CA ILE A 140 2.24 4.85 12.43
C ILE A 140 2.24 3.44 11.84
N HIS A 141 3.40 2.75 11.85
CA HIS A 141 3.56 1.44 11.20
C HIS A 141 2.86 0.31 11.95
N ARG A 142 2.81 0.41 13.30
CA ARG A 142 2.09 -0.49 14.22
C ARG A 142 1.64 0.29 15.44
N PHE A 143 0.64 -0.22 16.14
CA PHE A 143 0.25 0.32 17.44
C PHE A 143 1.33 0.01 18.49
N ASP A 144 1.68 1.01 19.30
CA ASP A 144 2.65 0.89 20.38
C ASP A 144 1.91 0.78 21.73
N TYR A 145 2.12 -0.33 22.43
CA TYR A 145 1.52 -0.56 23.73
C TYR A 145 2.35 0.00 24.91
N ASP A 146 3.61 0.35 24.64
CA ASP A 146 4.56 0.83 25.66
C ASP A 146 4.53 2.36 25.76
N THR A 147 4.03 3.07 24.75
CA THR A 147 3.92 4.53 24.72
C THR A 147 2.45 4.96 24.89
N PRO A 148 2.14 5.91 25.80
CA PRO A 148 0.81 6.49 25.91
C PRO A 148 0.34 7.07 24.55
N VAL A 149 -0.91 6.81 24.19
CA VAL A 149 -1.46 7.25 22.89
C VAL A 149 -1.42 8.77 22.76
N GLU A 150 -1.66 9.48 23.87
CA GLU A 150 -1.60 10.94 23.94
C GLU A 150 -0.20 11.47 23.58
N GLU A 151 0.86 10.83 24.12
CA GLU A 151 2.24 11.21 23.79
C GLU A 151 2.55 11.02 22.30
N THR A 152 2.15 9.90 21.75
CA THR A 152 2.31 9.60 20.33
C THR A 152 1.57 10.63 19.46
N MET A 153 0.30 10.91 19.75
CA MET A 153 -0.50 11.82 18.95
C MET A 153 -0.02 13.26 19.04
N GLU A 154 0.38 13.71 20.22
CA GLU A 154 0.97 15.05 20.41
C GLU A 154 2.30 15.21 19.67
N ALA A 155 3.16 14.17 19.71
CA ALA A 155 4.43 14.17 19.01
C ALA A 155 4.21 14.27 17.49
N LEU A 156 3.27 13.50 16.93
CA LEU A 156 2.93 13.54 15.51
C LEU A 156 2.33 14.89 15.09
N ASP A 157 1.42 15.45 15.89
CA ASP A 157 0.86 16.78 15.65
C ASP A 157 1.93 17.87 15.62
N SER A 158 2.94 17.76 16.50
CA SER A 158 4.07 18.69 16.53
C SER A 158 4.87 18.70 15.22
N LEU A 159 4.98 17.55 14.53
CA LEU A 159 5.63 17.46 13.22
C LEU A 159 4.81 18.15 12.12
N VAL A 160 3.49 18.04 12.18
CA VAL A 160 2.61 18.77 11.25
C VAL A 160 2.71 20.27 11.45
N ARG A 161 2.66 20.74 12.70
CA ARG A 161 2.85 22.17 13.04
C ARG A 161 4.22 22.70 12.65
N ALA A 162 5.25 21.85 12.70
CA ALA A 162 6.60 22.21 12.26
C ALA A 162 6.77 22.19 10.73
N GLY A 163 5.76 21.77 9.97
CA GLY A 163 5.81 21.66 8.52
C GLY A 163 6.66 20.49 7.98
N LYS A 164 7.12 19.57 8.85
CA LYS A 164 7.88 18.37 8.43
C LYS A 164 7.00 17.28 7.86
N VAL A 165 5.70 17.32 8.16
CA VAL A 165 4.70 16.35 7.71
C VAL A 165 3.43 17.10 7.33
N ARG A 166 2.80 16.76 6.21
CA ARG A 166 1.55 17.39 5.76
C ARG A 166 0.31 16.66 6.29
N ALA A 167 0.35 15.33 6.36
CA ALA A 167 -0.75 14.49 6.86
C ALA A 167 -0.24 13.31 7.67
N LEU A 168 -1.07 12.80 8.57
CA LEU A 168 -0.80 11.64 9.41
C LEU A 168 -1.62 10.44 8.95
N GLY A 169 -1.06 9.24 9.11
CA GLY A 169 -1.74 7.98 8.85
C GLY A 169 -1.46 6.92 9.90
N ALA A 170 -2.20 5.83 9.84
CA ALA A 170 -1.96 4.66 10.67
C ALA A 170 -1.88 3.39 9.83
N SER A 171 -1.29 2.34 10.38
CA SER A 171 -1.19 1.03 9.75
C SER A 171 -1.36 -0.07 10.78
N ALA A 172 -1.97 -1.18 10.36
CA ALA A 172 -2.00 -2.47 11.05
C ALA A 172 -2.26 -2.38 12.56
N MET A 173 -3.43 -1.88 12.93
CA MET A 173 -3.96 -1.82 14.30
C MET A 173 -5.44 -2.19 14.33
N TYR A 174 -5.98 -2.41 15.53
CA TYR A 174 -7.42 -2.69 15.73
C TYR A 174 -8.26 -1.42 15.54
N GLY A 175 -9.52 -1.56 15.13
CA GLY A 175 -10.43 -0.43 14.96
C GLY A 175 -10.64 0.39 16.21
N TYR A 176 -10.72 -0.24 17.41
CA TYR A 176 -10.83 0.50 18.66
C TYR A 176 -9.59 1.37 18.96
N GLN A 177 -8.39 0.94 18.56
CA GLN A 177 -7.17 1.71 18.73
C GLN A 177 -7.18 2.94 17.83
N LEU A 178 -7.52 2.75 16.55
CA LEU A 178 -7.69 3.83 15.60
C LEU A 178 -8.74 4.84 16.07
N HIS A 179 -9.91 4.37 16.51
CA HIS A 179 -10.97 5.21 17.05
C HIS A 179 -10.48 6.03 18.25
N THR A 180 -9.77 5.39 19.20
CA THR A 180 -9.21 6.07 20.36
C THR A 180 -8.24 7.18 19.96
N MET A 181 -7.35 6.93 18.99
CA MET A 181 -6.41 7.95 18.49
C MET A 181 -7.14 9.16 17.88
N GLN A 182 -8.19 8.91 17.09
CA GLN A 182 -9.00 9.98 16.49
C GLN A 182 -9.72 10.82 17.54
N VAL A 183 -10.33 10.16 18.55
CA VAL A 183 -11.02 10.87 19.66
C VAL A 183 -10.06 11.71 20.48
N ILE A 184 -8.85 11.19 20.75
CA ILE A 184 -7.80 11.93 21.48
C ILE A 184 -7.34 13.14 20.65
N ALA A 185 -7.14 12.98 19.34
CA ALA A 185 -6.81 14.10 18.45
C ALA A 185 -7.88 15.20 18.52
N ASP A 186 -9.15 14.83 18.42
CA ASP A 186 -10.26 15.77 18.50
C ASP A 186 -10.34 16.51 19.85
N ALA A 187 -10.22 15.75 20.93
CA ALA A 187 -10.32 16.32 22.28
C ALA A 187 -9.22 17.34 22.59
N ASN A 188 -8.05 17.21 21.94
CA ASN A 188 -6.90 18.09 22.16
C ASN A 188 -6.69 19.11 21.02
N GLY A 189 -7.51 19.13 19.97
CA GLY A 189 -7.32 19.98 18.81
C GLY A 189 -6.05 19.65 18.02
N TRP A 190 -5.65 18.37 18.02
CA TRP A 190 -4.50 17.86 17.26
C TRP A 190 -4.92 17.36 15.87
N THR A 191 -3.93 17.20 15.01
CA THR A 191 -4.11 16.68 13.66
C THR A 191 -4.67 15.25 13.69
N ARG A 192 -5.79 15.03 13.00
CA ARG A 192 -6.39 13.70 12.81
C ARG A 192 -5.55 12.84 11.87
N LEU A 193 -5.67 11.52 12.01
CA LEU A 193 -5.17 10.57 11.03
C LEU A 193 -6.06 10.61 9.77
N ALA A 194 -5.45 10.79 8.60
CA ALA A 194 -6.14 10.94 7.32
C ALA A 194 -6.27 9.62 6.53
N SER A 195 -5.43 8.61 6.84
CA SER A 195 -5.44 7.35 6.12
C SER A 195 -5.19 6.16 7.03
N MET A 196 -5.71 5.01 6.58
CA MET A 196 -5.43 3.70 7.16
C MET A 196 -4.81 2.77 6.14
N GLN A 197 -3.60 2.28 6.44
CA GLN A 197 -2.88 1.29 5.66
C GLN A 197 -3.05 -0.07 6.31
N ASN A 198 -4.05 -0.82 5.88
CA ASN A 198 -4.44 -2.09 6.47
C ASN A 198 -4.09 -3.30 5.58
N HIS A 199 -4.14 -4.50 6.15
CA HIS A 199 -4.08 -5.75 5.40
C HIS A 199 -5.45 -6.04 4.83
N TYR A 200 -5.63 -5.84 3.54
CA TYR A 200 -6.95 -6.01 2.91
C TYR A 200 -6.80 -6.50 1.47
N ASN A 201 -7.48 -7.58 1.14
CA ASN A 201 -7.59 -8.16 -0.20
C ASN A 201 -8.68 -9.25 -0.19
N LEU A 202 -8.98 -9.84 -1.35
CA LEU A 202 -10.00 -10.88 -1.50
C LEU A 202 -9.82 -12.10 -0.56
N LEU A 203 -8.57 -12.41 -0.15
CA LEU A 203 -8.27 -13.52 0.76
C LEU A 203 -8.29 -13.11 2.24
N TYR A 204 -8.30 -11.81 2.56
CA TYR A 204 -8.28 -11.33 3.93
C TYR A 204 -9.15 -10.08 4.07
N ARG A 205 -10.32 -10.24 4.69
CA ARG A 205 -11.37 -9.24 4.78
C ARG A 205 -11.81 -8.94 6.23
N GLU A 206 -11.00 -9.32 7.22
CA GLU A 206 -11.37 -9.21 8.63
C GLU A 206 -11.62 -7.76 9.07
N ASP A 207 -10.97 -6.80 8.42
CA ASP A 207 -11.11 -5.37 8.72
C ASP A 207 -12.48 -4.77 8.31
N GLU A 208 -13.27 -5.48 7.49
CA GLU A 208 -14.65 -5.07 7.14
C GLU A 208 -15.58 -5.05 8.36
N ARG A 209 -15.23 -5.76 9.44
CA ARG A 209 -16.06 -5.86 10.65
C ARG A 209 -16.02 -4.63 11.54
N GLU A 210 -14.85 -3.98 11.64
CA GLU A 210 -14.63 -2.91 12.61
C GLU A 210 -13.77 -1.79 12.03
N LEU A 211 -12.58 -2.09 11.52
CA LEU A 211 -11.60 -1.08 11.13
C LEU A 211 -12.08 -0.20 9.98
N ILE A 212 -12.65 -0.79 8.93
CA ILE A 212 -13.19 -0.05 7.79
C ILE A 212 -14.36 0.85 8.19
N PRO A 213 -15.37 0.38 8.96
CA PRO A 213 -16.40 1.26 9.53
C PRO A 213 -15.86 2.44 10.35
N VAL A 214 -14.79 2.25 11.13
CA VAL A 214 -14.12 3.37 11.83
C VAL A 214 -13.49 4.35 10.83
N CYS A 215 -12.84 3.86 9.78
CA CYS A 215 -12.29 4.72 8.74
C CYS A 215 -13.38 5.55 8.04
N GLU A 216 -14.52 4.95 7.73
CA GLU A 216 -15.69 5.64 7.13
C GLU A 216 -16.24 6.71 8.07
N GLN A 217 -16.37 6.41 9.37
CA GLN A 217 -16.84 7.36 10.39
C GLN A 217 -16.01 8.64 10.43
N PHE A 218 -14.68 8.52 10.25
CA PHE A 218 -13.76 9.66 10.30
C PHE A 218 -13.35 10.20 8.92
N GLY A 219 -13.93 9.68 7.83
CA GLY A 219 -13.62 10.09 6.47
C GLY A 219 -12.17 9.82 6.05
N MET A 220 -11.59 8.73 6.53
CA MET A 220 -10.19 8.36 6.25
C MET A 220 -10.07 7.61 4.92
N SER A 221 -8.97 7.82 4.23
CA SER A 221 -8.61 7.03 3.04
C SER A 221 -8.13 5.63 3.41
N LEU A 222 -8.57 4.62 2.67
CA LEU A 222 -8.02 3.28 2.74
C LEU A 222 -6.88 3.14 1.72
N THR A 223 -5.69 2.79 2.19
CA THR A 223 -4.49 2.56 1.37
C THR A 223 -3.88 1.18 1.70
N PRO A 224 -4.60 0.07 1.45
CA PRO A 224 -4.21 -1.24 1.93
C PRO A 224 -2.93 -1.76 1.28
N TYR A 225 -2.16 -2.51 2.07
CA TYR A 225 -1.01 -3.27 1.58
C TYR A 225 -1.41 -4.71 1.19
N SER A 226 -0.56 -5.34 0.39
CA SER A 226 -0.76 -6.70 -0.14
C SER A 226 -2.07 -6.88 -0.95
N PRO A 227 -2.42 -5.95 -1.87
CA PRO A 227 -3.68 -6.05 -2.62
C PRO A 227 -3.76 -7.31 -3.48
N LEU A 228 -2.62 -7.88 -3.90
CA LEU A 228 -2.52 -9.11 -4.67
C LEU A 228 -2.22 -10.34 -3.80
N ALA A 229 -2.42 -10.26 -2.47
CA ALA A 229 -2.14 -11.34 -1.52
C ALA A 229 -0.74 -11.95 -1.72
N SER A 230 0.29 -11.11 -1.80
CA SER A 230 1.69 -11.51 -2.06
C SER A 230 1.89 -12.33 -3.35
N GLY A 231 0.95 -12.24 -4.30
CA GLY A 231 0.96 -12.94 -5.59
C GLY A 231 0.01 -14.13 -5.68
N HIS A 232 -0.68 -14.53 -4.61
CA HIS A 232 -1.66 -15.63 -4.65
C HIS A 232 -2.88 -15.29 -5.54
N LEU A 233 -3.22 -14.02 -5.70
CA LEU A 233 -4.29 -13.56 -6.59
C LEU A 233 -3.84 -13.29 -8.04
N THR A 234 -2.62 -13.70 -8.42
CA THR A 234 -2.08 -13.46 -9.76
C THR A 234 -1.94 -14.72 -10.62
N ARG A 235 -2.23 -15.89 -10.06
CA ARG A 235 -2.11 -17.19 -10.72
C ARG A 235 -3.15 -18.16 -10.16
N PRO A 236 -3.60 -19.16 -10.93
CA PRO A 236 -4.67 -20.08 -10.52
C PRO A 236 -4.23 -21.16 -9.53
N THR A 237 -2.93 -21.27 -9.26
CA THR A 237 -2.35 -22.25 -8.33
C THR A 237 -1.60 -21.55 -7.20
N TRP A 238 -1.49 -22.22 -6.04
CA TRP A 238 -0.74 -21.71 -4.91
C TRP A 238 0.78 -21.91 -5.05
N ASP A 239 1.18 -22.74 -6.01
CA ASP A 239 2.56 -23.11 -6.23
C ASP A 239 3.33 -21.95 -6.88
N GLY A 240 4.41 -21.52 -6.26
CA GLY A 240 5.25 -20.44 -6.75
C GLY A 240 6.72 -20.73 -6.54
N GLU A 241 7.49 -20.66 -7.62
CA GLU A 241 8.95 -20.82 -7.60
C GLU A 241 9.70 -19.49 -7.60
N SER A 242 9.02 -18.37 -7.26
CA SER A 242 9.70 -17.07 -7.18
C SER A 242 10.58 -16.99 -5.94
N VAL A 243 11.65 -16.18 -6.00
CA VAL A 243 12.48 -15.89 -4.83
C VAL A 243 11.64 -15.43 -3.64
N ARG A 244 10.60 -14.64 -3.88
CA ARG A 244 9.69 -14.20 -2.82
C ARG A 244 8.91 -15.36 -2.22
N SER A 245 8.30 -16.23 -3.02
CA SER A 245 7.49 -17.34 -2.50
C SER A 245 8.32 -18.35 -1.69
N THR A 246 9.61 -18.47 -1.97
CA THR A 246 10.51 -19.39 -1.27
C THR A 246 11.20 -18.78 -0.05
N THR A 247 11.36 -17.47 0.01
CA THR A 247 12.15 -16.79 1.07
C THR A 247 11.33 -15.88 1.97
N ASP A 248 10.10 -15.48 1.58
CA ASP A 248 9.25 -14.58 2.37
C ASP A 248 8.46 -15.33 3.46
N GLY A 249 9.06 -15.43 4.66
CA GLY A 249 8.43 -16.05 5.83
C GLY A 249 7.17 -15.32 6.31
N VAL A 250 7.11 -13.98 6.12
CA VAL A 250 5.93 -13.18 6.49
C VAL A 250 4.74 -13.53 5.59
N MET A 251 4.98 -13.72 4.30
CA MET A 251 3.97 -14.16 3.35
C MET A 251 3.38 -15.51 3.77
N ARG A 252 4.23 -16.49 4.06
CA ARG A 252 3.80 -17.84 4.49
C ARG A 252 2.99 -17.78 5.78
N HIS A 253 3.46 -17.04 6.77
CA HIS A 253 2.72 -16.87 8.03
C HIS A 253 1.31 -16.28 7.82
N LYS A 254 1.14 -15.38 6.84
CA LYS A 254 -0.16 -14.74 6.57
C LYS A 254 -1.15 -15.62 5.81
N TYR A 255 -0.68 -16.48 4.91
CA TYR A 255 -1.57 -17.13 3.93
C TYR A 255 -1.57 -18.66 3.98
N ASP A 256 -0.46 -19.33 4.36
CA ASP A 256 -0.36 -20.79 4.24
C ASP A 256 -1.41 -21.53 5.08
N ALA A 257 -1.75 -21.01 6.25
CA ALA A 257 -2.77 -21.62 7.12
C ALA A 257 -4.20 -21.53 6.53
N GLY A 258 -4.48 -20.52 5.71
CA GLY A 258 -5.77 -20.30 5.05
C GLY A 258 -5.91 -20.97 3.68
N ARG A 259 -4.88 -21.64 3.17
CA ARG A 259 -4.81 -22.12 1.79
C ARG A 259 -6.05 -22.88 1.30
N GLU A 260 -6.57 -23.81 2.07
CA GLU A 260 -7.74 -24.62 1.67
C GLU A 260 -9.00 -23.75 1.57
N ALA A 261 -9.19 -22.83 2.49
CA ALA A 261 -10.32 -21.90 2.52
C ALA A 261 -10.23 -20.86 1.39
N ASP A 262 -9.00 -20.46 1.03
CA ASP A 262 -8.73 -19.40 0.06
C ASP A 262 -8.74 -19.86 -1.40
N MET A 263 -8.43 -21.14 -1.64
CA MET A 263 -8.39 -21.67 -3.01
C MET A 263 -9.67 -21.48 -3.81
N PRO A 264 -10.88 -21.63 -3.26
CA PRO A 264 -12.11 -21.32 -3.99
C PRO A 264 -12.17 -19.86 -4.48
N ILE A 265 -11.68 -18.91 -3.69
CA ILE A 265 -11.61 -17.49 -4.09
C ILE A 265 -10.62 -17.31 -5.24
N VAL A 266 -9.40 -17.90 -5.12
CA VAL A 266 -8.39 -17.86 -6.19
C VAL A 266 -8.94 -18.42 -7.50
N GLN A 267 -9.70 -19.52 -7.44
CA GLN A 267 -10.32 -20.11 -8.61
C GLN A 267 -11.40 -19.21 -9.21
N ARG A 268 -12.21 -18.52 -8.39
CA ARG A 268 -13.20 -17.53 -8.85
C ARG A 268 -12.53 -16.34 -9.54
N VAL A 269 -11.40 -15.85 -8.99
CA VAL A 269 -10.61 -14.80 -9.66
C VAL A 269 -10.09 -15.28 -11.01
N ALA A 270 -9.56 -16.52 -11.09
CA ALA A 270 -9.09 -17.09 -12.36
C ALA A 270 -10.22 -17.29 -13.37
N GLU A 271 -11.39 -17.73 -12.93
CA GLU A 271 -12.55 -17.91 -13.77
C GLU A 271 -13.04 -16.56 -14.34
N LEU A 272 -13.19 -15.54 -13.48
CA LEU A 272 -13.64 -14.22 -13.92
C LEU A 272 -12.62 -13.56 -14.85
N ALA A 273 -11.32 -13.67 -14.55
CA ALA A 273 -10.24 -13.19 -15.41
C ALA A 273 -10.32 -13.78 -16.82
N ARG A 274 -10.53 -15.11 -16.92
CA ARG A 274 -10.72 -15.78 -18.19
C ARG A 274 -11.98 -15.32 -18.92
N ARG A 275 -13.12 -15.16 -18.24
CA ARG A 275 -14.38 -14.66 -18.81
C ARG A 275 -14.24 -13.25 -19.38
N ARG A 276 -13.47 -12.40 -18.69
CA ARG A 276 -13.24 -11.00 -19.06
C ARG A 276 -12.07 -10.83 -20.04
N GLY A 277 -11.26 -11.88 -20.25
CA GLY A 277 -10.06 -11.82 -21.10
C GLY A 277 -8.95 -10.92 -20.53
N VAL A 278 -8.84 -10.81 -19.21
CA VAL A 278 -7.86 -9.97 -18.48
C VAL A 278 -7.03 -10.81 -17.50
N PRO A 279 -5.84 -10.35 -17.09
CA PRO A 279 -5.06 -11.00 -16.04
C PRO A 279 -5.81 -11.07 -14.70
N MET A 280 -5.51 -12.08 -13.89
CA MET A 280 -6.08 -12.23 -12.53
C MET A 280 -5.76 -11.03 -11.63
N ALA A 281 -4.55 -10.46 -11.76
CA ALA A 281 -4.14 -9.27 -11.03
C ALA A 281 -5.08 -8.08 -11.26
N ASP A 282 -5.58 -7.91 -12.49
CA ASP A 282 -6.50 -6.82 -12.84
C ASP A 282 -7.84 -6.98 -12.10
N ILE A 283 -8.37 -8.21 -12.02
CA ILE A 283 -9.58 -8.53 -11.24
C ILE A 283 -9.37 -8.21 -9.76
N ALA A 284 -8.24 -8.65 -9.19
CA ALA A 284 -7.94 -8.43 -7.77
C ALA A 284 -7.77 -6.94 -7.44
N LEU A 285 -7.16 -6.15 -8.30
CA LEU A 285 -7.02 -4.70 -8.12
C LEU A 285 -8.36 -3.98 -8.33
N ALA A 286 -9.12 -4.32 -9.37
CA ALA A 286 -10.43 -3.74 -9.63
C ALA A 286 -11.40 -3.95 -8.47
N TRP A 287 -11.32 -5.10 -7.78
CA TRP A 287 -12.11 -5.35 -6.57
C TRP A 287 -11.83 -4.35 -5.46
N HIS A 288 -10.58 -3.91 -5.26
CA HIS A 288 -10.28 -2.89 -4.25
C HIS A 288 -11.00 -1.58 -4.53
N TRP A 289 -10.99 -1.10 -5.77
CA TRP A 289 -11.69 0.14 -6.11
C TRP A 289 -13.21 -0.02 -6.02
N ALA A 290 -13.75 -1.19 -6.36
CA ALA A 290 -15.17 -1.50 -6.16
C ALA A 290 -15.58 -1.51 -4.67
N LYS A 291 -14.62 -1.79 -3.74
CA LYS A 291 -14.79 -1.72 -2.29
C LYS A 291 -14.50 -0.33 -1.70
N GLY A 292 -14.35 0.71 -2.51
CA GLY A 292 -14.12 2.08 -2.05
C GLY A 292 -12.69 2.37 -1.59
N VAL A 293 -11.72 1.49 -1.85
CA VAL A 293 -10.31 1.73 -1.55
C VAL A 293 -9.81 2.94 -2.32
N SER A 294 -9.13 3.86 -1.63
CA SER A 294 -8.61 5.09 -2.23
C SER A 294 -7.42 4.82 -3.14
N ALA A 295 -6.40 4.10 -2.64
CA ALA A 295 -5.20 3.76 -3.39
C ALA A 295 -4.55 2.48 -2.82
N PRO A 296 -4.74 1.30 -3.43
CA PRO A 296 -4.04 0.10 -3.02
C PRO A 296 -2.53 0.25 -3.27
N ILE A 297 -1.69 -0.27 -2.34
CA ILE A 297 -0.24 -0.20 -2.44
C ILE A 297 0.29 -1.42 -3.19
N VAL A 298 0.79 -1.21 -4.39
CA VAL A 298 1.32 -2.28 -5.25
C VAL A 298 2.85 -2.26 -5.26
N GLY A 299 3.46 -3.37 -4.83
CA GLY A 299 4.90 -3.58 -4.94
C GLY A 299 5.29 -4.00 -6.36
N CYS A 300 6.17 -3.22 -6.99
CA CYS A 300 6.66 -3.48 -8.33
C CYS A 300 8.16 -3.75 -8.29
N SER A 301 8.61 -4.86 -8.89
CA SER A 301 10.04 -5.22 -9.02
C SER A 301 10.60 -4.98 -10.42
N ARG A 302 9.77 -4.51 -11.36
CA ARG A 302 10.14 -4.16 -12.74
C ARG A 302 9.10 -3.21 -13.32
N PRO A 303 9.46 -2.36 -14.32
CA PRO A 303 8.56 -1.37 -14.93
C PRO A 303 7.24 -1.95 -15.44
N SER A 304 7.27 -3.09 -16.12
CA SER A 304 6.05 -3.72 -16.66
C SER A 304 5.00 -4.09 -15.59
N ARG A 305 5.38 -4.18 -14.30
CA ARG A 305 4.40 -4.38 -13.21
C ARG A 305 3.65 -3.10 -12.88
N VAL A 306 4.23 -1.95 -13.16
CA VAL A 306 3.53 -0.67 -13.06
C VAL A 306 2.50 -0.55 -14.16
N ASP A 307 2.88 -0.92 -15.42
CA ASP A 307 1.95 -0.96 -16.55
C ASP A 307 0.75 -1.87 -16.25
N ASP A 308 1.04 -3.07 -15.72
CA ASP A 308 -0.01 -4.04 -15.33
C ASP A 308 -0.97 -3.44 -14.29
N ALA A 309 -0.45 -2.74 -13.28
CA ALA A 309 -1.28 -2.17 -12.22
C ALA A 309 -2.12 -0.98 -12.69
N VAL A 310 -1.56 -0.12 -13.55
CA VAL A 310 -2.28 1.02 -14.13
C VAL A 310 -3.37 0.55 -15.08
N ARG A 311 -3.10 -0.47 -15.92
CA ARG A 311 -4.12 -1.07 -16.79
C ARG A 311 -5.36 -1.50 -16.02
N ALA A 312 -5.20 -2.04 -14.82
CA ALA A 312 -6.31 -2.51 -13.99
C ALA A 312 -7.29 -1.39 -13.59
N LEU A 313 -6.89 -0.10 -13.60
CA LEU A 313 -7.76 1.04 -13.28
C LEU A 313 -8.95 1.15 -14.26
N SER A 314 -8.79 0.70 -15.50
CA SER A 314 -9.88 0.73 -16.49
C SER A 314 -10.93 -0.37 -16.31
N LEU A 315 -10.73 -1.30 -15.36
CA LEU A 315 -11.61 -2.43 -15.16
C LEU A 315 -12.62 -2.17 -14.03
N GLU A 316 -13.89 -2.10 -14.39
CA GLU A 316 -14.98 -2.03 -13.42
C GLU A 316 -15.61 -3.41 -13.22
N LEU A 317 -15.87 -3.75 -11.96
CA LEU A 317 -16.59 -4.96 -11.56
C LEU A 317 -18.05 -4.64 -11.23
N SER A 318 -18.97 -5.36 -11.87
CA SER A 318 -20.40 -5.27 -11.53
C SER A 318 -20.67 -5.81 -10.11
N PRO A 319 -21.79 -5.42 -9.46
CA PRO A 319 -22.18 -5.98 -8.16
C PRO A 319 -22.27 -7.50 -8.16
N GLN A 320 -22.70 -8.10 -9.26
CA GLN A 320 -22.79 -9.56 -9.43
C GLN A 320 -21.40 -10.22 -9.46
N GLU A 321 -20.44 -9.60 -10.15
CA GLU A 321 -19.04 -10.07 -10.18
C GLU A 321 -18.37 -9.94 -8.81
N GLN A 322 -18.62 -8.84 -8.09
CA GLN A 322 -18.15 -8.68 -6.71
C GLN A 322 -18.72 -9.78 -5.81
N ALA A 323 -20.04 -10.00 -5.83
CA ALA A 323 -20.69 -11.06 -5.07
C ALA A 323 -20.13 -12.46 -5.41
N PHE A 324 -19.90 -12.72 -6.71
CA PHE A 324 -19.30 -13.97 -7.18
C PHE A 324 -17.89 -14.20 -6.60
N LEU A 325 -17.06 -13.16 -6.51
CA LEU A 325 -15.72 -13.25 -5.93
C LEU A 325 -15.75 -13.43 -4.41
N GLU A 326 -16.72 -12.80 -3.74
CA GLU A 326 -16.79 -12.70 -2.29
C GLU A 326 -17.52 -13.88 -1.60
N GLU A 327 -18.44 -14.54 -2.29
CA GLU A 327 -19.27 -15.63 -1.74
C GLU A 327 -18.48 -16.75 -1.03
N PRO A 328 -17.30 -17.20 -1.54
CA PRO A 328 -16.54 -18.28 -0.89
C PRO A 328 -15.79 -17.85 0.36
N TYR A 329 -15.77 -16.55 0.72
CA TYR A 329 -14.98 -16.06 1.82
C TYR A 329 -15.37 -16.66 3.16
N THR A 330 -14.39 -17.17 3.88
CA THR A 330 -14.52 -17.62 5.26
C THR A 330 -13.63 -16.79 6.17
N PRO A 331 -14.09 -16.45 7.41
CA PRO A 331 -13.29 -15.67 8.34
C PRO A 331 -11.93 -16.31 8.66
N HIS A 332 -10.93 -15.44 8.80
CA HIS A 332 -9.55 -15.82 9.12
C HIS A 332 -9.17 -15.41 10.54
N GLU A 333 -8.14 -16.02 11.08
CA GLU A 333 -7.45 -15.49 12.25
C GLU A 333 -6.77 -14.16 11.90
N LEU A 334 -6.73 -13.25 12.88
CA LEU A 334 -6.10 -11.94 12.68
C LEU A 334 -4.59 -12.08 12.53
N VAL A 335 -4.05 -11.55 11.45
CA VAL A 335 -2.62 -11.57 11.14
C VAL A 335 -2.07 -10.18 10.88
N GLY A 336 -0.78 -9.98 11.19
CA GLY A 336 -0.09 -8.71 10.91
C GLY A 336 -0.33 -7.61 11.94
N LEU A 337 -1.11 -7.88 12.99
CA LEU A 337 -1.29 -6.99 14.15
C LEU A 337 -0.33 -7.39 15.28
N ILE A 338 -0.02 -6.43 16.15
CA ILE A 338 0.62 -6.72 17.43
C ILE A 338 -0.50 -7.01 18.44
N PRO A 339 -0.60 -8.24 18.97
CA PRO A 339 -1.62 -8.55 19.96
C PRO A 339 -1.37 -7.78 21.24
N ARG A 340 -2.46 -7.44 21.96
CA ARG A 340 -2.35 -6.82 23.28
C ARG A 340 -1.57 -7.75 24.22
N PRO A 341 -0.55 -7.24 24.92
CA PRO A 341 0.11 -8.00 26.01
C PRO A 341 -0.93 -8.46 27.05
N ARG A 342 -0.83 -9.72 27.49
CA ARG A 342 -1.70 -10.29 28.53
C ARG A 342 -1.30 -9.85 29.91
#